data_7ff82c92d07cb3073576c8d1b0319921
#
_entry.id   7ff82c92d07cb3073576c8d1b0319921
#
_cell.length_a   1.000
_cell.length_b   1.000
_cell.length_c   1.000
_cell.angle_alpha   90.00
_cell.angle_beta   90.00
_cell.angle_gamma   90.00
#
_symmetry.space_group_name_H-M   'P 1'
#
loop_
_entity.id
_entity.type
_entity.pdbx_description
1 polymer ?
#
loop_
_entity_poly.entity_id
_entity_poly.type
_entity_poly.pdbx_seq_one_letter_code
_entity_poly.pdbx_strand_id
1 'polypeptide(L)'
;MNTSRLLKEIIEPQFVMEGAGVLLRRSFAPHVSNRFDPFLLFDHFAFNDPAEGPIRGFPMHPHRGIETVTYILQGSVNHRDSLGNAGTIGVGDVQWMTAGGGILHEEMPRRGPEGVVNGFQLWVNLPAAQKMSAPHYQEVVSGTIPLFKDGGLEVRIIAGELGGLLGSVKGMVADPIYLDVTLSVGAKFILPVLPQHTCLAYIFDGIGLVGGTEIPAVKMIVFEEGNRIEVRSGNLPVRFIFMAGVQIMEPIFPYGPFVMNTPEEIQQALQDLRNGSFVRS
;
A
#
# COMPACT_ATOMS: atom_id res chain seq x y z
N MET A 1 28.79 -9.43 5.42
CA MET A 1 28.60 -10.16 4.15
C MET A 1 27.30 -9.69 3.52
N ASN A 2 27.27 -9.48 2.20
CA ASN A 2 26.04 -9.11 1.48
C ASN A 2 25.21 -10.38 1.24
N THR A 3 24.13 -10.56 1.99
CA THR A 3 23.24 -11.72 1.87
C THR A 3 21.95 -11.29 1.18
N SER A 4 21.74 -11.76 -0.05
CA SER A 4 20.48 -11.54 -0.76
C SER A 4 19.34 -12.26 -0.03
N ARG A 5 18.24 -11.58 0.13
CA ARG A 5 16.99 -12.18 0.62
C ARG A 5 16.45 -13.15 -0.41
N LEU A 6 16.17 -14.36 0.00
CA LEU A 6 15.58 -15.38 -0.86
C LEU A 6 14.04 -15.24 -0.87
N LEU A 7 13.43 -15.95 -1.80
CA LEU A 7 11.98 -16.14 -1.82
C LEU A 7 11.57 -17.01 -0.64
N LYS A 8 10.76 -16.45 0.27
CA LYS A 8 10.17 -17.18 1.40
C LYS A 8 8.84 -17.81 1.01
N GLU A 9 7.99 -17.04 0.34
CA GLU A 9 6.63 -17.43 0.03
C GLU A 9 6.08 -16.60 -1.14
N ILE A 10 5.17 -17.21 -1.89
CA ILE A 10 4.33 -16.54 -2.88
C ILE A 10 2.88 -16.61 -2.39
N ILE A 11 2.24 -15.45 -2.25
CA ILE A 11 0.83 -15.35 -1.87
C ILE A 11 0.01 -15.10 -3.13
N GLU A 12 -1.00 -15.92 -3.34
CA GLU A 12 -2.04 -15.71 -4.34
C GLU A 12 -3.14 -14.81 -3.77
N PRO A 13 -3.35 -13.58 -4.32
CA PRO A 13 -4.42 -12.73 -3.84
C PRO A 13 -5.78 -13.38 -4.04
N GLN A 14 -6.64 -13.21 -3.05
CA GLN A 14 -8.01 -13.72 -3.09
C GLN A 14 -8.96 -12.60 -3.54
N PHE A 15 -9.99 -12.96 -4.31
CA PHE A 15 -11.06 -12.02 -4.60
C PHE A 15 -11.90 -11.79 -3.34
N VAL A 16 -12.10 -10.53 -3.00
CA VAL A 16 -12.97 -10.09 -1.90
C VAL A 16 -13.88 -8.97 -2.40
N MET A 17 -15.08 -8.91 -1.83
CA MET A 17 -16.03 -7.84 -2.09
C MET A 17 -16.04 -6.89 -0.91
N GLU A 18 -15.74 -5.62 -1.15
CA GLU A 18 -15.64 -4.60 -0.11
C GLU A 18 -16.46 -3.35 -0.44
N GLY A 19 -16.57 -2.45 0.55
CA GLY A 19 -17.33 -1.21 0.39
C GLY A 19 -18.75 -1.46 -0.10
N ALA A 20 -19.21 -0.66 -1.05
CA ALA A 20 -20.51 -0.81 -1.68
C ALA A 20 -20.44 -1.66 -2.96
N GLY A 21 -19.81 -2.82 -2.91
CA GLY A 21 -19.75 -3.78 -4.01
C GLY A 21 -18.52 -3.64 -4.91
N VAL A 22 -17.39 -3.25 -4.34
CA VAL A 22 -16.09 -3.18 -5.03
C VAL A 22 -15.40 -4.53 -4.96
N LEU A 23 -15.11 -5.14 -6.11
CA LEU A 23 -14.34 -6.38 -6.20
C LEU A 23 -12.84 -6.05 -6.22
N LEU A 24 -12.09 -6.61 -5.27
CA LEU A 24 -10.64 -6.41 -5.18
C LEU A 24 -9.92 -7.77 -5.12
N ARG A 25 -8.59 -7.70 -5.35
CA ARG A 25 -7.66 -8.81 -5.09
C ARG A 25 -6.87 -8.48 -3.84
N ARG A 26 -7.15 -9.16 -2.74
CA ARG A 26 -6.50 -8.98 -1.44
C ARG A 26 -5.36 -9.97 -1.25
N SER A 27 -4.14 -9.49 -1.04
CA SER A 27 -2.98 -10.33 -0.75
C SER A 27 -2.92 -10.71 0.72
N PHE A 28 -3.22 -9.78 1.62
CA PHE A 28 -3.31 -9.99 3.06
C PHE A 28 -4.18 -8.92 3.72
N ALA A 29 -4.67 -9.23 4.93
CA ALA A 29 -5.53 -8.37 5.72
C ALA A 29 -5.06 -8.31 7.19
N PRO A 30 -5.52 -7.34 7.99
CA PRO A 30 -5.14 -7.24 9.39
C PRO A 30 -5.51 -8.51 10.17
N HIS A 31 -4.54 -9.04 10.90
CA HIS A 31 -4.72 -10.23 11.73
C HIS A 31 -3.86 -10.11 13.00
N VAL A 32 -4.30 -10.66 14.11
CA VAL A 32 -3.60 -10.58 15.41
C VAL A 32 -2.16 -11.10 15.38
N SER A 33 -1.83 -12.00 14.44
CA SER A 33 -0.45 -12.46 14.26
C SER A 33 0.49 -11.41 13.70
N ASN A 34 -0.04 -10.32 13.14
CA ASN A 34 0.72 -9.20 12.53
C ASN A 34 1.89 -9.65 11.66
N ARG A 35 1.65 -10.62 10.81
CA ARG A 35 2.67 -11.37 10.07
C ARG A 35 3.57 -10.52 9.18
N PHE A 36 3.04 -9.41 8.67
CA PHE A 36 3.72 -8.51 7.73
C PHE A 36 4.00 -7.13 8.33
N ASP A 37 4.08 -7.05 9.68
CA ASP A 37 4.42 -5.82 10.39
C ASP A 37 5.54 -5.04 9.68
N PRO A 38 5.38 -3.75 9.34
CA PRO A 38 4.29 -2.85 9.70
C PRO A 38 3.09 -2.85 8.74
N PHE A 39 3.08 -3.68 7.70
CA PHE A 39 2.02 -3.72 6.69
C PHE A 39 0.83 -4.55 7.17
N LEU A 40 -0.37 -3.99 7.05
CA LEU A 40 -1.60 -4.57 7.59
C LEU A 40 -2.53 -5.13 6.51
N LEU A 41 -2.55 -4.50 5.34
CA LEU A 41 -3.43 -4.86 4.23
C LEU A 41 -2.79 -4.46 2.92
N PHE A 42 -2.96 -5.29 1.89
CA PHE A 42 -2.65 -4.91 0.52
C PHE A 42 -3.74 -5.39 -0.42
N ASP A 43 -4.40 -4.44 -1.08
CA ASP A 43 -5.44 -4.64 -2.07
C ASP A 43 -5.01 -4.10 -3.43
N HIS A 44 -5.28 -4.87 -4.48
CA HIS A 44 -5.22 -4.45 -5.87
C HIS A 44 -6.63 -4.38 -6.42
N PHE A 45 -7.11 -3.19 -6.71
CA PHE A 45 -8.39 -2.97 -7.38
C PHE A 45 -8.14 -2.74 -8.88
N ALA A 46 -8.72 -3.60 -9.69
CA ALA A 46 -8.62 -3.53 -11.14
C ALA A 46 -10.00 -3.85 -11.72
N PHE A 47 -10.78 -2.82 -12.03
CA PHE A 47 -12.09 -2.95 -12.66
C PHE A 47 -11.91 -2.82 -14.16
N ASN A 48 -11.73 -3.95 -14.82
CA ASN A 48 -11.40 -4.00 -16.24
C ASN A 48 -12.60 -4.25 -17.13
N ASP A 49 -13.82 -4.34 -16.59
CA ASP A 49 -15.01 -4.54 -17.38
C ASP A 49 -15.77 -3.22 -17.57
N PRO A 50 -15.69 -2.59 -18.75
CA PRO A 50 -16.44 -1.36 -19.06
C PRO A 50 -17.97 -1.61 -19.16
N ALA A 51 -18.41 -2.85 -19.29
CA ALA A 51 -19.82 -3.22 -19.35
C ALA A 51 -20.47 -3.35 -17.97
N GLU A 52 -19.69 -3.48 -16.89
CA GLU A 52 -20.23 -3.49 -15.54
C GLU A 52 -20.83 -2.13 -15.18
N GLY A 53 -21.95 -2.16 -14.47
CA GLY A 53 -22.70 -0.98 -14.02
C GLY A 53 -21.87 0.07 -13.27
N PRO A 54 -22.49 1.02 -12.58
CA PRO A 54 -21.74 2.07 -11.88
C PRO A 54 -20.83 1.47 -10.83
N ILE A 55 -19.56 1.91 -10.81
CA ILE A 55 -18.61 1.58 -9.74
C ILE A 55 -19.17 2.14 -8.44
N ARG A 56 -19.32 1.29 -7.43
CA ARG A 56 -19.98 1.68 -6.19
C ARG A 56 -19.05 2.31 -5.18
N GLY A 57 -17.76 2.01 -5.16
CA GLY A 57 -16.78 2.65 -4.30
C GLY A 57 -16.94 2.38 -2.79
N PHE A 58 -16.34 3.26 -2.00
CA PHE A 58 -16.33 3.18 -0.54
C PHE A 58 -17.02 4.44 0.04
N PRO A 59 -18.35 4.35 0.33
CA PRO A 59 -19.06 5.44 1.01
C PRO A 59 -18.43 5.78 2.35
N MET A 60 -18.82 6.90 2.94
CA MET A 60 -18.28 7.42 4.19
C MET A 60 -18.09 6.31 5.24
N HIS A 61 -16.83 6.03 5.58
CA HIS A 61 -16.43 4.99 6.52
C HIS A 61 -15.29 5.49 7.43
N PRO A 62 -15.16 4.94 8.64
CA PRO A 62 -14.15 5.37 9.61
C PRO A 62 -12.82 4.62 9.42
N HIS A 63 -11.71 5.24 9.87
CA HIS A 63 -10.45 4.57 10.18
C HIS A 63 -9.88 5.08 11.50
N ARG A 64 -9.18 4.19 12.26
CA ARG A 64 -8.42 4.57 13.46
C ARG A 64 -7.19 3.66 13.62
N GLY A 65 -6.07 4.28 14.02
CA GLY A 65 -4.85 3.57 14.41
C GLY A 65 -3.98 3.07 13.26
N ILE A 66 -4.23 3.55 12.04
CA ILE A 66 -3.52 3.13 10.82
C ILE A 66 -3.21 4.32 9.92
N GLU A 67 -2.37 4.05 8.94
CA GLU A 67 -2.23 4.84 7.72
C GLU A 67 -2.77 4.07 6.53
N THR A 68 -3.34 4.78 5.55
CA THR A 68 -3.77 4.22 4.28
C THR A 68 -3.05 4.90 3.13
N VAL A 69 -2.66 4.11 2.12
CA VAL A 69 -1.97 4.60 0.94
C VAL A 69 -2.74 4.17 -0.28
N THR A 70 -3.23 5.13 -1.04
CA THR A 70 -3.91 4.91 -2.32
C THR A 70 -2.97 5.34 -3.44
N TYR A 71 -2.67 4.43 -4.38
CA TYR A 71 -1.87 4.71 -5.57
C TYR A 71 -2.64 4.31 -6.82
N ILE A 72 -2.85 5.26 -7.74
CA ILE A 72 -3.68 5.07 -8.94
C ILE A 72 -2.82 4.84 -10.17
N LEU A 73 -3.10 3.77 -10.92
CA LEU A 73 -2.45 3.47 -12.20
C LEU A 73 -3.31 3.88 -13.41
N GLN A 74 -4.64 3.73 -13.29
CA GLN A 74 -5.61 4.10 -14.34
C GLN A 74 -6.92 4.57 -13.70
N GLY A 75 -7.59 5.50 -14.36
CA GLY A 75 -8.78 6.15 -13.80
C GLY A 75 -8.43 7.15 -12.71
N SER A 76 -9.32 7.33 -11.74
CA SER A 76 -9.11 8.20 -10.58
C SER A 76 -10.00 7.79 -9.41
N VAL A 77 -9.72 8.36 -8.24
CA VAL A 77 -10.57 8.23 -7.04
C VAL A 77 -10.87 9.62 -6.50
N ASN A 78 -12.17 9.97 -6.44
CA ASN A 78 -12.60 11.15 -5.72
C ASN A 78 -12.71 10.82 -4.23
N HIS A 79 -12.15 11.65 -3.38
CA HIS A 79 -12.24 11.48 -1.94
C HIS A 79 -12.77 12.74 -1.25
N ARG A 80 -13.37 12.58 -0.11
CA ARG A 80 -13.67 13.63 0.87
C ARG A 80 -13.69 13.05 2.27
N ASP A 81 -13.50 13.89 3.27
CA ASP A 81 -13.44 13.46 4.66
C ASP A 81 -14.26 14.32 5.62
N SER A 82 -14.28 13.90 6.89
CA SER A 82 -14.98 14.57 7.99
C SER A 82 -14.30 15.87 8.47
N LEU A 83 -13.08 16.17 8.01
CA LEU A 83 -12.34 17.39 8.34
C LEU A 83 -12.52 18.48 7.28
N GLY A 84 -13.27 18.19 6.20
CA GLY A 84 -13.53 19.11 5.10
C GLY A 84 -12.53 19.06 3.96
N ASN A 85 -11.60 18.09 3.97
CA ASN A 85 -10.74 17.85 2.81
C ASN A 85 -11.51 17.12 1.71
N ALA A 86 -11.24 17.49 0.47
CA ALA A 86 -11.78 16.83 -0.72
C ALA A 86 -10.84 17.00 -1.88
N GLY A 87 -10.72 15.98 -2.73
CA GLY A 87 -9.83 15.99 -3.87
C GLY A 87 -10.06 14.83 -4.84
N THR A 88 -9.15 14.73 -5.80
CA THR A 88 -9.12 13.63 -6.77
C THR A 88 -7.70 13.11 -6.86
N ILE A 89 -7.53 11.80 -6.63
CA ILE A 89 -6.29 11.08 -6.85
C ILE A 89 -6.32 10.58 -8.29
N GLY A 90 -5.50 11.15 -9.15
CA GLY A 90 -5.42 10.85 -10.58
C GLY A 90 -4.37 9.78 -10.92
N VAL A 91 -4.15 9.59 -12.23
CA VAL A 91 -3.18 8.60 -12.72
C VAL A 91 -1.76 8.93 -12.28
N GLY A 92 -1.14 8.00 -11.59
CA GLY A 92 0.22 8.12 -11.05
C GLY A 92 0.30 8.93 -9.76
N ASP A 93 -0.81 9.48 -9.27
CA ASP A 93 -0.87 10.19 -7.99
C ASP A 93 -0.93 9.21 -6.81
N VAL A 94 -0.48 9.68 -5.65
CA VAL A 94 -0.51 8.94 -4.39
C VAL A 94 -1.16 9.82 -3.32
N GLN A 95 -2.04 9.22 -2.55
CA GLN A 95 -2.51 9.80 -1.29
C GLN A 95 -2.06 8.92 -0.15
N TRP A 96 -1.32 9.51 0.80
CA TRP A 96 -0.94 8.89 2.06
C TRP A 96 -1.70 9.58 3.19
N MET A 97 -2.66 8.88 3.78
CA MET A 97 -3.49 9.38 4.87
C MET A 97 -3.10 8.72 6.18
N THR A 98 -2.71 9.50 7.16
CA THR A 98 -2.64 9.07 8.55
C THR A 98 -4.02 9.23 9.18
N ALA A 99 -4.68 8.13 9.51
CA ALA A 99 -5.98 8.17 10.18
C ALA A 99 -5.86 8.48 11.68
N GLY A 100 -4.75 8.04 12.29
CA GLY A 100 -4.45 8.34 13.70
C GLY A 100 -5.62 8.07 14.64
N GLY A 101 -6.02 9.08 15.41
CA GLY A 101 -7.08 9.02 16.42
C GLY A 101 -8.50 8.91 15.87
N GLY A 102 -8.68 9.03 14.56
CA GLY A 102 -9.95 8.78 13.89
C GLY A 102 -10.31 9.78 12.81
N ILE A 103 -10.68 9.27 11.65
CA ILE A 103 -11.21 10.02 10.52
C ILE A 103 -12.35 9.24 9.88
N LEU A 104 -13.32 9.95 9.30
CA LEU A 104 -14.29 9.37 8.37
C LEU A 104 -13.98 9.91 6.99
N HIS A 105 -13.92 9.03 6.00
CA HIS A 105 -13.73 9.44 4.62
C HIS A 105 -14.52 8.57 3.65
N GLU A 106 -14.67 9.04 2.43
CA GLU A 106 -15.19 8.25 1.32
C GLU A 106 -14.19 8.25 0.17
N GLU A 107 -14.17 7.17 -0.59
CA GLU A 107 -13.36 6.99 -1.78
C GLU A 107 -14.26 6.49 -2.92
N MET A 108 -14.45 7.33 -3.94
CA MET A 108 -15.36 7.05 -5.04
C MET A 108 -14.58 6.92 -6.35
N PRO A 109 -14.28 5.69 -6.81
CA PRO A 109 -13.57 5.44 -8.04
C PRO A 109 -14.29 6.03 -9.26
N ARG A 110 -13.52 6.49 -10.23
CA ARG A 110 -13.97 7.01 -11.53
C ARG A 110 -13.19 6.35 -12.64
N ARG A 111 -13.91 5.73 -13.58
CA ARG A 111 -13.29 5.13 -14.77
C ARG A 111 -12.60 6.19 -15.60
N GLY A 112 -11.39 5.89 -16.07
CA GLY A 112 -10.70 6.67 -17.08
C GLY A 112 -11.31 6.50 -18.48
N PRO A 113 -10.72 7.12 -19.50
CA PRO A 113 -11.21 7.03 -20.88
C PRO A 113 -11.33 5.60 -21.43
N GLU A 114 -10.52 4.67 -20.90
CA GLU A 114 -10.51 3.26 -21.29
C GLU A 114 -11.57 2.42 -20.55
N GLY A 115 -12.41 3.05 -19.73
CA GLY A 115 -13.41 2.36 -18.92
C GLY A 115 -12.85 1.65 -17.68
N VAL A 116 -11.59 1.91 -17.32
CA VAL A 116 -10.82 1.17 -16.30
C VAL A 116 -10.56 2.05 -15.07
N VAL A 117 -10.58 1.43 -13.89
CA VAL A 117 -9.92 1.92 -12.68
C VAL A 117 -8.95 0.85 -12.22
N ASN A 118 -7.69 1.23 -12.00
CA ASN A 118 -6.65 0.33 -11.55
C ASN A 118 -5.75 1.03 -10.55
N GLY A 119 -5.47 0.38 -9.43
CA GLY A 119 -4.61 0.96 -8.39
C GLY A 119 -4.47 0.03 -7.18
N PHE A 120 -3.82 0.55 -6.17
CA PHE A 120 -3.48 -0.19 -4.97
C PHE A 120 -3.93 0.57 -3.72
N GLN A 121 -4.33 -0.21 -2.71
CA GLN A 121 -4.54 0.24 -1.34
C GLN A 121 -3.60 -0.54 -0.43
N LEU A 122 -2.74 0.18 0.30
CA LEU A 122 -1.89 -0.37 1.34
C LEU A 122 -2.32 0.22 2.69
N TRP A 123 -2.40 -0.61 3.73
CA TRP A 123 -2.49 -0.13 5.10
C TRP A 123 -1.17 -0.36 5.83
N VAL A 124 -0.73 0.67 6.53
CA VAL A 124 0.49 0.65 7.36
C VAL A 124 0.10 0.88 8.81
N ASN A 125 0.67 0.11 9.70
CA ASN A 125 0.42 0.22 11.13
C ASN A 125 1.07 1.47 11.73
N LEU A 126 0.47 2.00 12.77
CA LEU A 126 1.05 3.02 13.63
C LEU A 126 1.46 2.38 14.97
N PRO A 127 2.59 2.76 15.57
CA PRO A 127 2.93 2.36 16.93
C PRO A 127 1.92 2.94 17.93
N ALA A 128 1.77 2.29 19.08
CA ALA A 128 0.82 2.66 20.13
C ALA A 128 0.87 4.18 20.48
N ALA A 129 2.08 4.72 20.57
CA ALA A 129 2.30 6.14 20.88
C ALA A 129 1.71 7.11 19.83
N GLN A 130 1.42 6.63 18.62
CA GLN A 130 0.95 7.46 17.50
C GLN A 130 -0.44 7.06 16.99
N LYS A 131 -1.03 5.97 17.49
CA LYS A 131 -2.38 5.54 17.09
C LYS A 131 -3.47 6.59 17.35
N MET A 132 -3.24 7.50 18.26
CA MET A 132 -4.17 8.58 18.58
C MET A 132 -3.67 9.97 18.12
N SER A 133 -2.70 10.04 17.18
CA SER A 133 -2.25 11.29 16.57
C SER A 133 -3.36 11.96 15.76
N ALA A 134 -3.19 13.26 15.49
CA ALA A 134 -4.12 13.99 14.62
C ALA A 134 -4.08 13.41 13.19
N PRO A 135 -5.23 13.26 12.53
CA PRO A 135 -5.29 12.86 11.13
C PRO A 135 -4.60 13.87 10.21
N HIS A 136 -3.89 13.39 9.21
CA HIS A 136 -3.30 14.26 8.18
C HIS A 136 -3.09 13.52 6.86
N TYR A 137 -2.90 14.29 5.78
CA TYR A 137 -2.66 13.78 4.44
C TYR A 137 -1.35 14.26 3.87
N GLN A 138 -0.74 13.43 3.04
CA GLN A 138 0.24 13.83 2.04
C GLN A 138 -0.30 13.44 0.67
N GLU A 139 -0.70 14.44 -0.10
CA GLU A 139 -1.14 14.26 -1.48
C GLU A 139 0.03 14.53 -2.41
N VAL A 140 0.40 13.53 -3.18
CA VAL A 140 1.57 13.56 -4.06
C VAL A 140 1.12 13.42 -5.50
N VAL A 141 1.25 14.51 -6.26
CA VAL A 141 0.95 14.52 -7.69
C VAL A 141 2.04 13.78 -8.47
N SER A 142 1.63 12.98 -9.42
CA SER A 142 2.48 12.10 -10.25
C SER A 142 3.76 12.78 -10.77
N GLY A 143 3.65 14.03 -11.24
CA GLY A 143 4.76 14.81 -11.77
C GLY A 143 5.84 15.21 -10.74
N THR A 144 5.55 15.08 -9.44
CA THR A 144 6.48 15.40 -8.35
C THR A 144 7.15 14.16 -7.74
N ILE A 145 6.76 12.97 -8.17
CA ILE A 145 7.38 11.72 -7.72
C ILE A 145 8.72 11.56 -8.44
N PRO A 146 9.85 11.48 -7.70
CA PRO A 146 11.16 11.28 -8.29
C PRO A 146 11.23 9.99 -9.09
N LEU A 147 11.87 10.08 -10.26
CA LEU A 147 12.04 8.98 -11.19
C LEU A 147 13.52 8.66 -11.35
N PHE A 148 13.92 7.49 -10.90
CA PHE A 148 15.25 6.93 -11.10
C PHE A 148 15.28 6.06 -12.36
N LYS A 149 16.30 6.22 -13.21
CA LYS A 149 16.50 5.38 -14.43
C LYS A 149 17.94 4.97 -14.56
N ASP A 150 18.17 3.68 -14.75
CA ASP A 150 19.50 3.12 -15.03
C ASP A 150 19.40 1.75 -15.73
N GLY A 151 20.04 1.58 -16.86
CA GLY A 151 20.26 0.26 -17.50
C GLY A 151 19.00 -0.60 -17.70
N GLY A 152 17.86 0.00 -18.07
CA GLY A 152 16.57 -0.71 -18.22
C GLY A 152 15.75 -0.84 -16.93
N LEU A 153 16.25 -0.30 -15.81
CA LEU A 153 15.52 -0.10 -14.57
C LEU A 153 14.88 1.29 -14.56
N GLU A 154 13.61 1.37 -14.27
CA GLU A 154 12.89 2.60 -13.99
C GLU A 154 12.15 2.47 -12.66
N VAL A 155 12.33 3.43 -11.74
CA VAL A 155 11.73 3.41 -10.41
C VAL A 155 11.11 4.75 -10.08
N ARG A 156 9.81 4.76 -9.79
CA ARG A 156 9.12 5.89 -9.17
C ARG A 156 9.25 5.76 -7.65
N ILE A 157 9.87 6.73 -7.01
CA ILE A 157 10.18 6.68 -5.58
C ILE A 157 9.07 7.42 -4.82
N ILE A 158 8.06 6.68 -4.33
CA ILE A 158 6.94 7.24 -3.59
C ILE A 158 7.39 7.57 -2.18
N ALA A 159 7.99 6.61 -1.48
CA ALA A 159 8.60 6.78 -0.16
C ALA A 159 9.94 6.04 -0.10
N GLY A 160 10.85 6.47 0.79
CA GLY A 160 12.20 5.92 0.94
C GLY A 160 13.24 6.61 0.07
N GLU A 161 14.35 5.94 -0.19
CA GLU A 161 15.49 6.47 -0.94
C GLU A 161 16.02 5.44 -1.96
N LEU A 162 16.38 5.90 -3.14
CA LEU A 162 17.09 5.11 -4.15
C LEU A 162 18.05 6.00 -4.97
N GLY A 163 19.32 5.59 -5.07
CA GLY A 163 20.30 6.30 -5.90
C GLY A 163 20.51 7.75 -5.50
N GLY A 164 20.35 8.11 -4.23
CA GLY A 164 20.46 9.48 -3.71
C GLY A 164 19.20 10.35 -3.94
N LEU A 165 18.14 9.79 -4.52
CA LEU A 165 16.86 10.45 -4.68
C LEU A 165 15.93 10.05 -3.52
N LEU A 166 15.34 11.04 -2.85
CA LEU A 166 14.37 10.84 -1.78
C LEU A 166 12.95 10.83 -2.33
N GLY A 167 12.12 9.91 -1.86
CA GLY A 167 10.70 9.85 -2.17
C GLY A 167 9.94 11.11 -1.77
N SER A 168 8.76 11.28 -2.37
CA SER A 168 7.92 12.46 -2.12
C SER A 168 7.21 12.41 -0.76
N VAL A 169 6.84 11.21 -0.29
CA VAL A 169 6.21 11.01 1.03
C VAL A 169 7.32 10.95 2.09
N LYS A 170 7.16 11.71 3.18
CA LYS A 170 8.18 11.88 4.22
C LYS A 170 7.59 11.83 5.62
N GLY A 171 8.44 11.49 6.59
CA GLY A 171 8.07 11.55 8.02
C GLY A 171 7.14 10.43 8.48
N MET A 172 7.05 9.34 7.74
CA MET A 172 6.27 8.15 8.13
C MET A 172 7.02 7.37 9.21
N VAL A 173 6.28 6.84 10.16
CA VAL A 173 6.83 6.27 11.41
C VAL A 173 7.59 4.97 11.18
N ALA A 174 7.09 4.12 10.31
CA ALA A 174 7.71 2.83 9.98
C ALA A 174 8.88 2.95 8.99
N ASP A 175 9.30 4.21 8.67
CA ASP A 175 10.31 4.51 7.64
C ASP A 175 10.12 3.67 6.36
N PRO A 176 8.91 3.71 5.77
CA PRO A 176 8.56 2.80 4.69
C PRO A 176 9.30 3.15 3.41
N ILE A 177 9.71 2.11 2.70
CA ILE A 177 10.11 2.17 1.30
C ILE A 177 8.90 1.73 0.48
N TYR A 178 8.43 2.57 -0.45
CA TYR A 178 7.33 2.26 -1.35
C TYR A 178 7.70 2.71 -2.76
N LEU A 179 7.99 1.74 -3.63
CA LEU A 179 8.54 1.96 -4.96
C LEU A 179 7.65 1.29 -6.03
N ASP A 180 7.42 1.98 -7.14
CA ASP A 180 6.88 1.37 -8.36
C ASP A 180 8.04 1.13 -9.32
N VAL A 181 8.37 -0.14 -9.54
CA VAL A 181 9.56 -0.60 -10.24
C VAL A 181 9.18 -1.23 -11.57
N THR A 182 9.81 -0.76 -12.65
CA THR A 182 9.70 -1.34 -13.99
C THR A 182 11.08 -1.83 -14.45
N LEU A 183 11.15 -3.07 -14.91
CA LEU A 183 12.34 -3.67 -15.50
C LEU A 183 12.09 -4.03 -16.96
N SER A 184 12.90 -3.50 -17.85
CA SER A 184 13.00 -3.98 -19.22
C SER A 184 13.57 -5.41 -19.26
N VAL A 185 13.42 -6.10 -20.39
CA VAL A 185 13.97 -7.46 -20.59
C VAL A 185 15.46 -7.52 -20.22
N GLY A 186 15.85 -8.49 -19.39
CA GLY A 186 17.22 -8.70 -18.93
C GLY A 186 17.71 -7.72 -17.85
N ALA A 187 16.90 -6.74 -17.44
CA ALA A 187 17.27 -5.79 -16.40
C ALA A 187 17.09 -6.40 -14.99
N LYS A 188 17.67 -5.72 -13.99
CA LYS A 188 17.60 -6.12 -12.59
C LYS A 188 17.36 -4.93 -11.67
N PHE A 189 16.63 -5.17 -10.61
CA PHE A 189 16.48 -4.28 -9.46
C PHE A 189 17.29 -4.85 -8.30
N ILE A 190 18.17 -4.04 -7.73
CA ILE A 190 18.95 -4.38 -6.55
C ILE A 190 18.81 -3.24 -5.55
N LEU A 191 18.37 -3.55 -4.33
CA LEU A 191 18.20 -2.59 -3.28
C LEU A 191 18.79 -3.11 -1.96
N PRO A 192 19.73 -2.40 -1.33
CA PRO A 192 20.08 -2.63 0.06
C PRO A 192 18.89 -2.37 0.97
N VAL A 193 18.66 -3.26 1.94
CA VAL A 193 17.60 -3.11 2.93
C VAL A 193 18.15 -3.45 4.31
N LEU A 194 17.53 -2.89 5.35
CA LEU A 194 17.93 -3.23 6.71
C LEU A 194 17.44 -4.64 7.08
N PRO A 195 18.22 -5.41 7.85
CA PRO A 195 17.83 -6.78 8.23
C PRO A 195 16.47 -6.87 8.93
N GLN A 196 16.11 -5.87 9.73
CA GLN A 196 14.84 -5.77 10.46
C GLN A 196 13.65 -5.33 9.61
N HIS A 197 13.85 -5.00 8.32
CA HIS A 197 12.73 -4.67 7.45
C HIS A 197 11.92 -5.90 7.08
N THR A 198 10.59 -5.81 7.18
CA THR A 198 9.70 -6.64 6.37
C THR A 198 9.83 -6.19 4.93
N CYS A 199 10.05 -7.13 4.00
CA CYS A 199 10.17 -6.82 2.57
C CYS A 199 9.17 -7.65 1.77
N LEU A 200 8.38 -6.96 0.95
CA LEU A 200 7.35 -7.53 0.08
C LEU A 200 7.51 -6.96 -1.34
N ALA A 201 7.12 -7.73 -2.35
CA ALA A 201 6.97 -7.22 -3.71
C ALA A 201 5.69 -7.77 -4.35
N TYR A 202 4.89 -6.91 -4.94
CA TYR A 202 3.69 -7.31 -5.65
C TYR A 202 3.88 -7.14 -7.15
N ILE A 203 4.05 -8.26 -7.86
CA ILE A 203 4.13 -8.23 -9.32
C ILE A 203 2.71 -8.04 -9.86
N PHE A 204 2.48 -6.99 -10.65
CA PHE A 204 1.19 -6.73 -11.25
C PHE A 204 1.18 -6.73 -12.78
N ASP A 205 2.38 -6.75 -13.40
CA ASP A 205 2.52 -6.90 -14.84
C ASP A 205 3.81 -7.66 -15.18
N GLY A 206 3.75 -8.54 -16.17
CA GLY A 206 4.89 -9.33 -16.66
C GLY A 206 5.28 -10.51 -15.76
N ILE A 207 6.58 -10.88 -15.81
CA ILE A 207 7.14 -12.02 -15.06
C ILE A 207 8.45 -11.60 -14.41
N GLY A 208 8.53 -11.71 -13.08
CA GLY A 208 9.73 -11.48 -12.29
C GLY A 208 10.48 -12.77 -11.97
N LEU A 209 11.79 -12.64 -11.71
CA LEU A 209 12.68 -13.72 -11.28
C LEU A 209 13.26 -13.36 -9.90
N VAL A 210 13.03 -14.22 -8.91
CA VAL A 210 13.59 -14.10 -7.55
C VAL A 210 14.30 -15.42 -7.22
N GLY A 211 15.61 -15.37 -6.99
CA GLY A 211 16.39 -16.56 -6.69
C GLY A 211 16.33 -17.65 -7.78
N GLY A 212 16.05 -17.27 -9.03
CA GLY A 212 15.88 -18.20 -10.16
C GLY A 212 14.44 -18.72 -10.34
N THR A 213 13.52 -18.39 -9.45
CA THR A 213 12.10 -18.76 -9.57
C THR A 213 11.36 -17.71 -10.39
N GLU A 214 10.66 -18.14 -11.45
CA GLU A 214 9.76 -17.29 -12.23
C GLU A 214 8.43 -17.08 -11.50
N ILE A 215 8.02 -15.82 -11.38
CA ILE A 215 6.81 -15.43 -10.68
C ILE A 215 5.99 -14.53 -11.62
N PRO A 216 4.84 -14.99 -12.09
CA PRO A 216 3.97 -14.21 -12.97
C PRO A 216 3.25 -13.08 -12.22
N ALA A 217 2.63 -12.19 -13.00
CA ALA A 217 1.80 -11.12 -12.45
C ALA A 217 0.67 -11.62 -11.54
N VAL A 218 0.18 -10.71 -10.70
CA VAL A 218 -0.86 -10.92 -9.69
C VAL A 218 -0.41 -11.89 -8.60
N LYS A 219 0.83 -11.70 -8.13
CA LYS A 219 1.40 -12.46 -7.01
C LYS A 219 2.11 -11.52 -6.04
N MET A 220 1.94 -11.78 -4.75
CA MET A 220 2.70 -11.13 -3.69
C MET A 220 3.87 -12.03 -3.29
N ILE A 221 5.07 -11.47 -3.32
CA ILE A 221 6.31 -12.10 -2.91
C ILE A 221 6.62 -11.69 -1.48
N VAL A 222 6.89 -12.66 -0.63
CA VAL A 222 7.44 -12.46 0.71
C VAL A 222 8.91 -12.88 0.68
N PHE A 223 9.79 -11.98 1.11
CA PHE A 223 11.22 -12.25 1.17
C PHE A 223 11.64 -12.80 2.53
N GLU A 224 12.67 -13.65 2.55
CA GLU A 224 13.36 -14.08 3.77
C GLU A 224 14.19 -12.94 4.39
N GLU A 225 14.88 -13.22 5.48
CA GLU A 225 15.85 -12.31 6.08
C GLU A 225 17.09 -12.12 5.19
N GLY A 226 17.73 -10.98 5.32
CA GLY A 226 18.91 -10.59 4.58
C GLY A 226 19.03 -9.07 4.52
N ASN A 227 20.02 -8.57 3.78
CA ASN A 227 20.28 -7.13 3.70
C ASN A 227 20.26 -6.58 2.25
N ARG A 228 19.78 -7.38 1.30
CA ARG A 228 19.67 -7.00 -0.10
C ARG A 228 18.50 -7.68 -0.78
N ILE A 229 17.70 -6.92 -1.50
CA ILE A 229 16.69 -7.43 -2.44
C ILE A 229 17.33 -7.54 -3.82
N GLU A 230 16.95 -8.60 -4.55
CA GLU A 230 17.25 -8.74 -5.97
C GLU A 230 16.06 -9.32 -6.71
N VAL A 231 15.54 -8.57 -7.68
CA VAL A 231 14.50 -9.01 -8.62
C VAL A 231 15.02 -8.79 -10.03
N ARG A 232 14.84 -9.75 -10.91
CA ARG A 232 15.23 -9.65 -12.32
C ARG A 232 14.00 -9.80 -13.21
N SER A 233 14.06 -9.24 -14.40
CA SER A 233 13.22 -9.66 -15.50
C SER A 233 13.91 -10.79 -16.27
N GLY A 234 13.11 -11.69 -16.86
CA GLY A 234 13.57 -12.73 -17.76
C GLY A 234 13.46 -12.30 -19.22
N ASN A 235 12.76 -13.12 -20.00
CA ASN A 235 12.47 -12.88 -21.43
C ASN A 235 11.31 -11.89 -21.66
N LEU A 236 10.63 -11.47 -20.59
CA LEU A 236 9.57 -10.47 -20.60
C LEU A 236 9.91 -9.36 -19.62
N PRO A 237 9.44 -8.12 -19.85
CA PRO A 237 9.54 -7.06 -18.86
C PRO A 237 8.73 -7.43 -17.62
N VAL A 238 8.98 -6.75 -16.51
CA VAL A 238 8.19 -6.91 -15.29
C VAL A 238 7.97 -5.56 -14.63
N ARG A 239 6.78 -5.39 -14.03
CA ARG A 239 6.47 -4.25 -13.19
C ARG A 239 5.90 -4.72 -11.86
N PHE A 240 6.37 -4.12 -10.77
CA PHE A 240 5.97 -4.52 -9.43
C PHE A 240 6.02 -3.34 -8.45
N ILE A 241 5.18 -3.40 -7.42
CA ILE A 241 5.30 -2.55 -6.23
C ILE A 241 6.27 -3.23 -5.27
N PHE A 242 7.32 -2.53 -4.86
CA PHE A 242 8.19 -2.97 -3.77
C PHE A 242 7.86 -2.21 -2.50
N MET A 243 7.74 -2.93 -1.39
CA MET A 243 7.43 -2.41 -0.07
C MET A 243 8.45 -2.93 0.94
N ALA A 244 9.01 -2.04 1.75
CA ALA A 244 9.78 -2.42 2.93
C ALA A 244 9.49 -1.45 4.08
N GLY A 245 9.60 -1.92 5.33
CA GLY A 245 9.37 -1.08 6.50
C GLY A 245 9.92 -1.72 7.76
N VAL A 246 10.26 -0.88 8.73
CA VAL A 246 10.72 -1.32 10.05
C VAL A 246 9.56 -1.94 10.81
N GLN A 247 9.78 -3.13 11.35
CA GLN A 247 8.79 -3.80 12.21
C GLN A 247 8.55 -2.98 13.49
N ILE A 248 7.29 -2.74 13.82
CA ILE A 248 6.89 -2.03 15.05
C ILE A 248 6.99 -2.95 16.26
N MET A 249 6.75 -4.26 16.05
CA MET A 249 6.85 -5.31 17.08
C MET A 249 5.93 -5.08 18.29
N GLU A 250 4.80 -4.42 18.08
CA GLU A 250 3.76 -4.25 19.08
C GLU A 250 2.56 -5.16 18.78
N PRO A 251 1.80 -5.59 19.80
CA PRO A 251 0.57 -6.34 19.55
C PRO A 251 -0.45 -5.48 18.80
N ILE A 252 -1.22 -6.09 17.93
CA ILE A 252 -2.36 -5.44 17.28
C ILE A 252 -3.66 -6.18 17.58
N PHE A 253 -4.73 -5.43 17.68
CA PHE A 253 -6.09 -5.94 17.78
C PHE A 253 -6.95 -5.32 16.66
N PRO A 254 -7.12 -6.03 15.52
CA PRO A 254 -7.89 -5.53 14.39
C PRO A 254 -9.38 -5.78 14.59
N TYR A 255 -10.21 -4.79 14.19
CA TYR A 255 -11.66 -4.92 14.13
C TYR A 255 -12.21 -4.06 12.98
N GLY A 256 -12.53 -4.67 11.87
CA GLY A 256 -12.95 -3.94 10.66
C GLY A 256 -11.91 -2.88 10.25
N PRO A 257 -12.31 -1.60 10.16
CA PRO A 257 -11.41 -0.52 9.73
C PRO A 257 -10.55 0.07 10.87
N PHE A 258 -10.55 -0.56 12.05
CA PHE A 258 -9.76 -0.15 13.22
C PHE A 258 -8.66 -1.15 13.50
N VAL A 259 -7.45 -0.67 13.76
CA VAL A 259 -6.36 -1.50 14.24
C VAL A 259 -5.70 -0.80 15.44
N MET A 260 -6.02 -1.29 16.63
CA MET A 260 -5.51 -0.77 17.89
C MET A 260 -4.57 -1.81 18.54
N ASN A 261 -4.08 -1.52 19.75
CA ASN A 261 -3.19 -2.44 20.46
C ASN A 261 -3.94 -3.36 21.42
N THR A 262 -5.14 -2.98 21.87
CA THR A 262 -5.94 -3.75 22.84
C THR A 262 -7.41 -3.83 22.44
N PRO A 263 -8.16 -4.85 22.96
CA PRO A 263 -9.60 -4.93 22.81
C PRO A 263 -10.35 -3.72 23.39
N GLU A 264 -9.85 -3.17 24.50
CA GLU A 264 -10.46 -2.01 25.20
C GLU A 264 -10.39 -0.77 24.33
N GLU A 265 -9.29 -0.56 23.62
CA GLU A 265 -9.14 0.54 22.66
C GLU A 265 -10.10 0.42 21.47
N ILE A 266 -10.38 -0.81 21.01
CA ILE A 266 -11.42 -1.05 19.99
C ILE A 266 -12.81 -0.74 20.55
N GLN A 267 -13.12 -1.15 21.78
CA GLN A 267 -14.40 -0.80 22.42
C GLN A 267 -14.56 0.71 22.54
N GLN A 268 -13.50 1.42 22.91
CA GLN A 268 -13.50 2.88 22.95
C GLN A 268 -13.74 3.49 21.56
N ALA A 269 -13.09 2.97 20.50
CA ALA A 269 -13.31 3.44 19.13
C ALA A 269 -14.78 3.31 18.70
N LEU A 270 -15.40 2.15 19.01
CA LEU A 270 -16.82 1.90 18.71
C LEU A 270 -17.75 2.82 19.53
N GLN A 271 -17.40 3.10 20.78
CA GLN A 271 -18.16 4.02 21.62
C GLN A 271 -18.06 5.46 21.12
N ASP A 272 -16.84 5.91 20.78
CA ASP A 272 -16.60 7.24 20.21
C ASP A 272 -17.42 7.44 18.92
N LEU A 273 -17.47 6.40 18.06
CA LEU A 273 -18.25 6.45 16.82
C LEU A 273 -19.75 6.60 17.08
N ARG A 274 -20.29 5.84 18.05
CA ARG A 274 -21.73 5.94 18.45
C ARG A 274 -22.08 7.30 19.06
N ASN A 275 -21.16 7.88 19.80
CA ASN A 275 -21.37 9.15 20.51
C ASN A 275 -21.08 10.39 19.63
N GLY A 276 -20.61 10.21 18.39
CA GLY A 276 -20.21 11.31 17.50
C GLY A 276 -18.91 12.01 17.91
N SER A 277 -18.11 11.40 18.79
CA SER A 277 -16.80 11.91 19.26
C SER A 277 -15.60 11.20 18.63
N PHE A 278 -15.83 10.49 17.52
CA PHE A 278 -14.82 9.67 16.86
C PHE A 278 -13.73 10.50 16.18
N VAL A 279 -14.13 11.56 15.47
CA VAL A 279 -13.21 12.49 14.81
C VAL A 279 -12.70 13.47 15.85
N ARG A 280 -11.37 13.52 15.98
CA ARG A 280 -10.72 14.47 16.89
C ARG A 280 -9.96 15.50 16.04
N SER A 281 -10.37 16.75 16.21
CA SER A 281 -9.69 17.91 15.59
C SER A 281 -8.44 18.29 16.39
#